data_c2ee63dc904a988b6f95571eb83156cd
#
_entry.id   c2ee63dc904a988b6f95571eb83156cd
#
_cell.length_a   1.000
_cell.length_b   1.000
_cell.length_c   1.000
_cell.angle_alpha   90.00
_cell.angle_beta   90.00
_cell.angle_gamma   90.00
#
_symmetry.space_group_name_H-M   'P 1'
#
loop_
_entity.id
_entity.type
_entity.pdbx_description
1 polymer ?
#
loop_
_entity_poly.entity_id
_entity_poly.type
_entity_poly.pdbx_seq_one_letter_code
_entity_poly.pdbx_strand_id
1 'polypeptide(L)' 'MDTSYYYNFIILVQTGNMTQAAEILHITQPALSKQLKYLEAEFGTPLLVIKRGQRGASFHLT' A
#
# COMPACT_ATOMS: atom_id res chain seq x y z
N MET A 1 16.49 0.78 4.96
CA MET A 1 15.24 0.68 4.20
C MET A 1 15.38 1.39 2.88
N ASP A 2 14.83 0.82 1.84
CA ASP A 2 14.89 1.39 0.50
C ASP A 2 13.87 2.52 0.38
N THR A 3 14.30 3.68 -0.10
CA THR A 3 13.42 4.82 -0.27
C THR A 3 12.31 4.55 -1.29
N SER A 4 12.49 3.57 -2.17
CA SER A 4 11.46 3.22 -3.13
C SER A 4 10.19 2.70 -2.45
N TYR A 5 10.30 2.18 -1.23
CA TYR A 5 9.11 1.76 -0.48
C TYR A 5 8.22 2.94 -0.15
N TYR A 6 8.80 4.07 0.22
CA TYR A 6 8.03 5.29 0.44
C TYR A 6 7.33 5.74 -0.82
N TYR A 7 8.06 5.74 -1.92
CA TYR A 7 7.49 6.13 -3.20
C TYR A 7 6.31 5.22 -3.55
N ASN A 8 6.49 3.92 -3.36
CA ASN A 8 5.44 2.97 -3.67
C ASN A 8 4.21 3.19 -2.78
N PHE A 9 4.43 3.53 -1.53
CA PHE A 9 3.34 3.85 -0.61
C PHE A 9 2.57 5.08 -1.09
N ILE A 10 3.28 6.11 -1.53
CA ILE A 10 2.65 7.33 -2.04
C ILE A 10 1.79 7.02 -3.27
N ILE A 11 2.32 6.21 -4.17
CA ILE A 11 1.57 5.79 -5.36
C ILE A 11 0.31 5.04 -4.96
N LEU A 12 0.41 4.17 -3.96
CA LEU A 12 -0.75 3.43 -3.48
C LEU A 12 -1.82 4.36 -2.93
N VAL A 13 -1.42 5.35 -2.15
CA VAL A 13 -2.35 6.32 -1.57
C VAL A 13 -3.04 7.12 -2.68
N GLN A 14 -2.27 7.59 -3.64
CA GLN A 14 -2.81 8.39 -4.74
C GLN A 14 -3.77 7.57 -5.60
N THR A 15 -3.43 6.31 -5.81
CA THR A 15 -4.24 5.42 -6.64
C THR A 15 -5.50 4.99 -5.92
N GLY A 16 -5.40 4.73 -4.63
CA GLY A 16 -6.51 4.23 -3.83
C GLY A 16 -6.89 2.79 -4.14
N ASN A 17 -6.03 2.07 -4.86
CA ASN A 17 -6.32 0.71 -5.30
C ASN A 17 -5.02 -0.05 -5.41
N MET A 18 -4.91 -1.13 -4.61
CA MET A 18 -3.67 -1.89 -4.55
C MET A 18 -3.34 -2.57 -5.89
N THR A 19 -4.36 -3.07 -6.58
CA THR A 19 -4.13 -3.72 -7.87
C THR A 19 -3.57 -2.73 -8.88
N GLN A 20 -4.18 -1.55 -8.98
CA GLN A 20 -3.70 -0.53 -9.90
C GLN A 20 -2.31 -0.03 -9.52
N ALA A 21 -2.08 0.17 -8.23
CA ALA A 21 -0.77 0.64 -7.78
C ALA A 21 0.31 -0.36 -8.15
N ALA A 22 0.04 -1.65 -7.93
CA ALA A 22 1.01 -2.68 -8.29
C ALA A 22 1.27 -2.67 -9.79
N GLU A 23 0.24 -2.48 -10.61
CA GLU A 23 0.42 -2.41 -12.05
C GLU A 23 1.27 -1.21 -12.46
N ILE A 24 0.99 -0.06 -11.87
CA ILE A 24 1.76 1.15 -12.15
C ILE A 24 3.23 0.94 -11.79
N LEU A 25 3.46 0.28 -10.68
CA LEU A 25 4.81 0.07 -10.16
C LEU A 25 5.51 -1.14 -10.81
N HIS A 26 4.80 -1.89 -11.63
CA HIS A 26 5.33 -3.09 -12.29
C HIS A 26 5.79 -4.14 -11.28
N ILE A 27 5.04 -4.30 -10.20
CA ILE A 27 5.29 -5.33 -9.20
C ILE A 27 3.99 -6.08 -8.93
N THR A 28 4.10 -7.20 -8.22
CA THR A 28 2.91 -7.97 -7.87
C THR A 28 2.23 -7.37 -6.65
N GLN A 29 0.93 -7.68 -6.49
CA GLN A 29 0.22 -7.25 -5.29
C GLN A 29 0.86 -7.76 -4.00
N PRO A 30 1.22 -9.05 -3.90
CA PRO A 30 1.88 -9.53 -2.69
C PRO A 30 3.18 -8.80 -2.39
N ALA A 31 3.94 -8.43 -3.43
CA ALA A 31 5.17 -7.68 -3.21
C ALA A 31 4.87 -6.30 -2.64
N LEU A 32 3.87 -5.62 -3.19
CA LEU A 32 3.48 -4.30 -2.68
C LEU A 32 2.98 -4.39 -1.25
N SER A 33 2.17 -5.39 -0.96
CA SER A 33 1.66 -5.61 0.40
C SER A 33 2.78 -5.84 1.39
N LYS A 34 3.80 -6.61 0.99
CA LYS A 34 4.95 -6.88 1.84
C LYS A 34 5.73 -5.61 2.13
N GLN A 35 5.91 -4.76 1.12
CA GLN A 35 6.60 -3.49 1.30
C GLN A 35 5.84 -2.59 2.27
N LEU A 36 4.51 -2.57 2.15
CA LEU A 36 3.68 -1.78 3.02
C LEU A 36 3.82 -2.23 4.47
N LYS A 37 3.82 -3.54 4.70
CA LYS A 37 4.00 -4.06 6.04
C LYS A 37 5.36 -3.70 6.62
N TYR A 38 6.37 -3.67 5.77
CA TYR A 38 7.70 -3.26 6.19
C TYR A 38 7.68 -1.82 6.69
N LEU A 39 7.01 -0.94 5.95
CA LEU A 39 6.90 0.46 6.35
C LEU A 39 6.11 0.61 7.65
N GLU A 40 5.04 -0.18 7.80
CA GLU A 40 4.27 -0.14 9.04
C GLU A 40 5.12 -0.53 10.23
N ALA A 41 5.98 -1.53 10.06
CA ALA A 41 6.88 -1.95 11.12
C ALA A 41 7.89 -0.85 11.46
N GLU A 42 8.37 -0.14 10.44
CA GLU A 42 9.32 0.96 10.66
C GLU A 42 8.70 2.11 11.44
N PHE A 43 7.45 2.43 11.13
CA PHE A 43 6.77 3.54 11.79
C PHE A 43 6.09 3.12 13.08
N GLY A 44 5.96 1.82 13.32
CA GLY A 44 5.34 1.31 14.52
C GLY A 44 3.82 1.49 14.56
N THR A 45 3.20 1.74 13.42
CA THR A 45 1.75 1.94 13.36
C THR A 45 1.24 1.56 11.98
N PRO A 46 0.00 1.06 11.89
CA PRO A 46 -0.59 0.81 10.58
C PRO A 46 -0.71 2.11 9.81
N LEU A 47 -0.35 2.07 8.53
CA LEU A 47 -0.41 3.24 7.66
C LEU A 47 -1.71 3.31 6.89
N LEU A 48 -2.30 2.16 6.58
CA LEU A 48 -3.54 2.09 5.83
C LEU A 48 -4.52 1.18 6.55
N VAL A 49 -5.80 1.50 6.42
CA VAL A 49 -6.87 0.60 6.84
C VAL A 49 -7.61 0.17 5.58
N ILE A 50 -7.70 -1.14 5.37
CA ILE A 50 -8.42 -1.69 4.24
C ILE A 50 -9.78 -2.13 4.74
N LYS A 51 -10.83 -1.53 4.20
CA LYS A 51 -12.19 -1.86 4.58
C LYS A 51 -12.66 -3.07 3.78
N ARG A 52 -13.27 -3.99 4.48
CA ARG A 52 -13.82 -5.19 3.88
C ARG A 52 -15.32 -5.08 3.80
N GLY A 53 -15.88 -5.88 2.90
CA GLY A 53 -17.32 -5.95 2.75
C GLY A 53 -17.89 -4.87 1.87
N GLN A 54 -17.07 -3.97 1.39
CA GLN A 54 -17.49 -2.96 0.45
C GLN A 54 -17.13 -3.40 -0.95
N ARG A 55 -17.79 -2.79 -1.92
CA ARG A 55 -17.46 -3.08 -3.30
C ARG A 55 -16.06 -2.63 -3.59
N GLY A 56 -15.21 -3.57 -3.93
CA GLY A 56 -13.81 -3.29 -4.12
C GLY A 56 -13.14 -2.98 -2.80
N ALA A 57 -11.85 -2.79 -2.83
CA ALA A 57 -11.07 -2.45 -1.64
C ALA A 57 -10.99 -0.94 -1.50
N SER A 58 -11.28 -0.43 -0.32
CA SER A 58 -11.12 0.98 0.01
C SER A 58 -9.97 1.16 0.97
N PHE A 59 -9.22 2.24 0.81
CA PHE A 59 -8.09 2.54 1.67
C PHE A 59 -8.29 3.85 2.40
N HIS A 60 -7.84 3.87 3.65
CA HIS A 60 -7.82 5.09 4.44
C HIS A 60 -6.46 5.22 5.08
N LEU A 61 -5.96 6.43 5.15
CA LEU A 61 -4.79 6.72 5.97
C LEU A 61 -5.19 6.78 7.42
N THR A 62 -4.43 6.10 8.25
CA THR A 62 -4.68 6.14 9.70
C THR A 62 -3.97 7.31 10.36
#